data_8ea7adf88aed8b91a3a96f7a8ae4e9c0
#
_entry.id   8ea7adf88aed8b91a3a96f7a8ae4e9c0
#
_cell.length_a   1.000
_cell.length_b   1.000
_cell.length_c   1.000
_cell.angle_alpha   90.00
_cell.angle_beta   90.00
_cell.angle_gamma   90.00
#
_symmetry.space_group_name_H-M   'P 1'
#
loop_
_entity.id
_entity.type
_entity.pdbx_description
1 polymer ?
#
loop_
_entity_poly.entity_id
_entity_poly.type
_entity_poly.pdbx_seq_one_letter_code
_entity_poly.pdbx_strand_id
1 'polypeptide(L)'
;NTLRYLLTKNAADRDVSIIEGVMGYYDGMGLTTTHASSYEVSKVTDSPVVLVVSAKGASLSVLATIQGFLTFCPDSNIRGVILNQISPMTYTALAKEIESRFGICAYGYLPKMTDCTLESRHLGLVTAAEVENLREKLQVMAAQAEKSIDLNGLLKLAESVNPVSY
;
A
#
# COMPACT_ATOMS: atom_id res chain seq x y z
N ASN A 1 0.54 24.05 -8.10
CA ASN A 1 -0.14 22.86 -7.63
C ASN A 1 0.24 22.54 -6.17
N THR A 2 -0.68 22.82 -5.25
CA THR A 2 -0.44 22.76 -3.79
C THR A 2 0.08 21.40 -3.34
N LEU A 3 -0.44 20.30 -3.88
CA LEU A 3 -0.04 18.95 -3.47
C LEU A 3 1.43 18.65 -3.85
N ARG A 4 1.85 19.00 -5.06
CA ARG A 4 3.26 18.86 -5.47
C ARG A 4 4.19 19.72 -4.62
N TYR A 5 3.80 20.96 -4.35
CA TYR A 5 4.56 21.84 -3.45
C TYR A 5 4.73 21.23 -2.06
N LEU A 6 3.65 20.72 -1.46
CA LEU A 6 3.70 20.10 -0.13
C LEU A 6 4.61 18.88 -0.11
N LEU A 7 4.49 18.01 -1.13
CA LEU A 7 5.36 16.84 -1.27
C LEU A 7 6.82 17.26 -1.40
N THR A 8 7.16 18.13 -2.34
CA THR A 8 8.53 18.59 -2.58
C THR A 8 9.13 19.23 -1.33
N LYS A 9 8.36 20.08 -0.65
CA LYS A 9 8.80 20.75 0.59
C LYS A 9 9.12 19.76 1.72
N ASN A 10 8.27 18.74 1.91
CA ASN A 10 8.44 17.77 3.00
C ASN A 10 9.45 16.66 2.66
N ALA A 11 9.72 16.44 1.39
CA ALA A 11 10.66 15.44 0.90
C ALA A 11 12.10 15.95 0.72
N ALA A 12 12.32 17.27 0.79
CA ALA A 12 13.58 17.92 0.39
C ALA A 12 14.85 17.36 1.04
N ASP A 13 14.74 16.93 2.31
CA ASP A 13 15.86 16.38 3.08
C ASP A 13 15.64 14.89 3.45
N ARG A 14 14.92 14.16 2.59
CA ARG A 14 14.57 12.76 2.83
C ARG A 14 15.01 11.89 1.67
N ASP A 15 15.52 10.71 1.99
CA ASP A 15 15.92 9.73 0.97
C ASP A 15 14.70 9.08 0.30
N VAL A 16 13.62 8.88 1.07
CA VAL A 16 12.37 8.26 0.61
C VAL A 16 11.17 8.93 1.27
N SER A 17 10.11 9.12 0.50
CA SER A 17 8.80 9.57 0.99
C SER A 17 7.75 8.49 0.78
N ILE A 18 6.97 8.21 1.81
CA ILE A 18 5.85 7.27 1.75
C ILE A 18 4.55 8.06 1.92
N ILE A 19 3.65 7.91 0.95
CA ILE A 19 2.32 8.52 0.98
C ILE A 19 1.31 7.43 1.33
N GLU A 20 0.63 7.57 2.47
CA GLU A 20 -0.43 6.66 2.87
C GLU A 20 -1.76 7.09 2.26
N GLY A 21 -2.47 6.13 1.62
CA GLY A 21 -3.85 6.30 1.19
C GLY A 21 -4.83 6.07 2.34
N VAL A 22 -5.73 7.01 2.59
CA VAL A 22 -6.64 6.99 3.75
C VAL A 22 -7.80 6.01 3.60
N MET A 23 -8.29 5.83 2.36
CA MET A 23 -9.43 4.97 2.02
C MET A 23 -9.05 4.00 0.90
N GLY A 24 -10.03 3.32 0.31
CA GLY A 24 -9.78 2.53 -0.88
C GLY A 24 -9.14 3.38 -1.99
N TYR A 25 -8.32 2.75 -2.82
CA TYR A 25 -7.47 3.45 -3.79
C TYR A 25 -8.24 4.41 -4.70
N TYR A 26 -9.44 4.01 -5.13
CA TYR A 26 -10.30 4.82 -6.00
C TYR A 26 -11.38 5.61 -5.26
N ASP A 27 -11.47 5.46 -3.94
CA ASP A 27 -12.49 6.13 -3.15
C ASP A 27 -12.14 7.61 -2.95
N GLY A 28 -13.00 8.47 -3.46
CA GLY A 28 -12.82 9.92 -3.43
C GLY A 28 -13.92 10.66 -2.67
N MET A 29 -13.97 11.95 -2.85
CA MET A 29 -15.06 12.78 -2.31
C MET A 29 -16.38 12.47 -3.02
N GLY A 30 -17.21 11.68 -2.39
CA GLY A 30 -18.49 11.22 -2.94
C GLY A 30 -18.48 9.75 -3.34
N LEU A 31 -19.65 9.20 -3.61
CA LEU A 31 -19.84 7.75 -3.76
C LEU A 31 -19.45 7.20 -5.14
N THR A 32 -19.29 8.06 -6.14
CA THR A 32 -19.16 7.66 -7.55
C THR A 32 -18.05 8.40 -8.30
N THR A 33 -17.13 9.03 -7.58
CA THR A 33 -16.05 9.80 -8.19
C THR A 33 -14.71 9.45 -7.58
N THR A 34 -13.66 9.46 -8.40
CA THR A 34 -12.26 9.32 -7.95
C THR A 34 -11.63 10.65 -7.52
N HIS A 35 -12.38 11.75 -7.55
CA HIS A 35 -11.85 13.05 -7.14
C HIS A 35 -11.43 13.05 -5.67
N ALA A 36 -10.23 13.57 -5.39
CA ALA A 36 -9.58 13.55 -4.08
C ALA A 36 -9.27 12.16 -3.50
N SER A 37 -9.23 11.11 -4.35
CA SER A 37 -8.81 9.76 -3.97
C SER A 37 -7.27 9.62 -3.91
N SER A 38 -6.80 8.52 -3.34
CA SER A 38 -5.38 8.13 -3.40
C SER A 38 -4.89 7.94 -4.84
N TYR A 39 -5.75 7.50 -5.75
CA TYR A 39 -5.48 7.43 -7.19
C TYR A 39 -5.17 8.82 -7.77
N GLU A 40 -5.98 9.84 -7.49
CA GLU A 40 -5.72 11.20 -7.95
C GLU A 40 -4.42 11.76 -7.36
N VAL A 41 -4.15 11.49 -6.08
CA VAL A 41 -2.88 11.87 -5.45
C VAL A 41 -1.70 11.25 -6.18
N SER A 42 -1.73 9.95 -6.46
CA SER A 42 -0.65 9.25 -7.17
C SER A 42 -0.39 9.84 -8.56
N LYS A 43 -1.43 10.22 -9.29
CA LYS A 43 -1.32 10.87 -10.61
C LYS A 43 -0.72 12.27 -10.52
N VAL A 44 -1.20 13.08 -9.60
CA VAL A 44 -0.72 14.46 -9.42
C VAL A 44 0.74 14.49 -9.00
N THR A 45 1.19 13.53 -8.19
CA THR A 45 2.57 13.43 -7.70
C THR A 45 3.47 12.55 -8.57
N ASP A 46 2.91 11.89 -9.60
CA ASP A 46 3.60 10.89 -10.43
C ASP A 46 4.22 9.77 -9.58
N SER A 47 3.58 9.41 -8.47
CA SER A 47 4.09 8.43 -7.53
C SER A 47 3.66 7.02 -7.92
N PRO A 48 4.57 6.03 -7.98
CA PRO A 48 4.22 4.63 -8.16
C PRO A 48 3.45 4.12 -6.96
N VAL A 49 2.51 3.22 -7.21
CA VAL A 49 1.61 2.70 -6.18
C VAL A 49 1.93 1.25 -5.86
N VAL A 50 2.01 0.94 -4.58
CA VAL A 50 2.02 -0.42 -4.06
C VAL A 50 0.68 -0.66 -3.37
N LEU A 51 -0.13 -1.53 -3.93
CA LEU A 51 -1.46 -1.83 -3.42
C LEU A 51 -1.36 -2.85 -2.27
N VAL A 52 -1.89 -2.52 -1.10
CA VAL A 52 -2.01 -3.48 0.01
C VAL A 52 -3.37 -4.15 -0.08
N VAL A 53 -3.37 -5.46 -0.36
CA VAL A 53 -4.59 -6.24 -0.59
C VAL A 53 -4.84 -7.22 0.54
N SER A 54 -6.02 -7.19 1.14
CA SER A 54 -6.43 -8.20 2.11
C SER A 54 -6.65 -9.54 1.41
N ALA A 55 -5.92 -10.55 1.83
CA ALA A 55 -6.05 -11.93 1.35
C ALA A 55 -6.69 -12.85 2.41
N LYS A 56 -7.34 -12.28 3.42
CA LYS A 56 -7.99 -13.02 4.50
C LYS A 56 -9.04 -13.99 3.96
N GLY A 57 -8.81 -15.30 4.16
CA GLY A 57 -9.76 -16.34 3.73
C GLY A 57 -9.89 -16.49 2.21
N ALA A 58 -9.00 -15.89 1.44
CA ALA A 58 -8.99 -15.97 -0.02
C ALA A 58 -7.72 -16.66 -0.52
N SER A 59 -7.79 -17.20 -1.71
CA SER A 59 -6.66 -17.75 -2.48
C SER A 59 -6.68 -17.15 -3.89
N LEU A 60 -7.04 -17.91 -4.90
CA LEU A 60 -7.05 -17.46 -6.30
C LEU A 60 -7.91 -16.20 -6.54
N SER A 61 -8.98 -16.01 -5.76
CA SER A 61 -9.86 -14.83 -5.86
C SER A 61 -9.14 -13.49 -5.60
N VAL A 62 -8.00 -13.52 -4.89
CA VAL A 62 -7.15 -12.32 -4.71
C VAL A 62 -6.68 -11.78 -6.06
N LEU A 63 -6.39 -12.66 -7.02
CA LEU A 63 -5.98 -12.25 -8.37
C LEU A 63 -7.09 -11.48 -9.10
N ALA A 64 -8.34 -11.90 -8.94
CA ALA A 64 -9.47 -11.17 -9.51
C ALA A 64 -9.63 -9.77 -8.90
N THR A 65 -9.40 -9.65 -7.59
CA THR A 65 -9.38 -8.36 -6.90
C THR A 65 -8.27 -7.46 -7.44
N ILE A 66 -7.04 -7.97 -7.56
CA ILE A 66 -5.90 -7.23 -8.10
C ILE A 66 -6.17 -6.81 -9.54
N GLN A 67 -6.66 -7.73 -10.37
CA GLN A 67 -7.02 -7.43 -11.76
C GLN A 67 -8.05 -6.30 -11.84
N GLY A 68 -9.07 -6.33 -10.98
CA GLY A 68 -10.07 -5.27 -10.91
C GLY A 68 -9.42 -3.91 -10.66
N PHE A 69 -8.51 -3.81 -9.71
CA PHE A 69 -7.77 -2.57 -9.45
C PHE A 69 -6.91 -2.12 -10.64
N LEU A 70 -6.25 -3.04 -11.32
CA LEU A 70 -5.39 -2.72 -12.46
C LEU A 70 -6.17 -2.26 -13.69
N THR A 71 -7.39 -2.76 -13.87
CA THR A 71 -8.19 -2.49 -15.07
C THR A 71 -9.27 -1.44 -14.89
N PHE A 72 -9.63 -1.09 -13.65
CA PHE A 72 -10.65 -0.10 -13.35
C PHE A 72 -10.31 1.28 -13.91
N CYS A 73 -9.04 1.71 -13.75
CA CYS A 73 -8.48 2.87 -14.43
C CYS A 73 -7.19 2.45 -15.15
N PRO A 74 -7.09 2.62 -16.48
CA PRO A 74 -5.92 2.17 -17.27
C PRO A 74 -4.60 2.79 -16.85
N ASP A 75 -4.65 3.95 -16.22
CA ASP A 75 -3.52 4.75 -15.73
C ASP A 75 -3.38 4.68 -14.20
N SER A 76 -3.72 3.56 -13.61
CA SER A 76 -3.74 3.35 -12.16
C SER A 76 -2.39 3.52 -11.45
N ASN A 77 -1.29 3.52 -12.19
CA ASN A 77 0.10 3.60 -11.69
C ASN A 77 0.46 2.54 -10.64
N ILE A 78 -0.32 1.46 -10.53
CA ILE A 78 -0.03 0.33 -9.63
C ILE A 78 1.16 -0.44 -10.21
N ARG A 79 2.26 -0.50 -9.45
CA ARG A 79 3.52 -1.16 -9.83
C ARG A 79 3.77 -2.45 -9.07
N GLY A 80 3.04 -2.66 -8.00
CA GLY A 80 3.16 -3.86 -7.21
C GLY A 80 2.12 -3.99 -6.13
N VAL A 81 2.18 -5.12 -5.42
CA VAL A 81 1.25 -5.44 -4.34
C VAL A 81 1.97 -6.01 -3.13
N ILE A 82 1.37 -5.82 -1.97
CA ILE A 82 1.67 -6.52 -0.72
C ILE A 82 0.39 -7.25 -0.30
N LEU A 83 0.47 -8.56 -0.03
CA LEU A 83 -0.68 -9.34 0.42
C LEU A 83 -0.76 -9.36 1.94
N ASN A 84 -1.87 -8.91 2.49
CA ASN A 84 -2.09 -8.86 3.94
C ASN A 84 -2.97 -10.02 4.41
N GLN A 85 -2.66 -10.56 5.60
CA GLN A 85 -3.36 -11.66 6.27
C GLN A 85 -3.33 -12.99 5.48
N ILE A 86 -2.17 -13.36 4.96
CA ILE A 86 -1.98 -14.58 4.16
C ILE A 86 -0.85 -15.45 4.73
N SER A 87 -0.91 -16.76 4.49
CA SER A 87 0.17 -17.68 4.89
C SER A 87 1.37 -17.58 3.92
N PRO A 88 2.60 -17.88 4.39
CA PRO A 88 3.78 -17.91 3.53
C PRO A 88 3.63 -18.82 2.32
N MET A 89 3.07 -20.00 2.52
CA MET A 89 2.86 -21.00 1.46
C MET A 89 1.92 -20.50 0.37
N THR A 90 0.80 -19.91 0.77
CA THR A 90 -0.19 -19.36 -0.18
C THR A 90 0.39 -18.15 -0.91
N TYR A 91 1.12 -17.28 -0.20
CA TYR A 91 1.80 -16.15 -0.81
C TYR A 91 2.77 -16.59 -1.92
N THR A 92 3.62 -17.59 -1.63
CA THR A 92 4.62 -18.07 -2.62
C THR A 92 3.97 -18.53 -3.93
N ALA A 93 2.81 -19.18 -3.85
CA ALA A 93 2.05 -19.60 -5.03
C ALA A 93 1.43 -18.40 -5.77
N LEU A 94 0.79 -17.48 -5.03
CA LEU A 94 0.12 -16.32 -5.62
C LEU A 94 1.08 -15.28 -6.18
N ALA A 95 2.26 -15.10 -5.58
CA ALA A 95 3.25 -14.15 -6.06
C ALA A 95 3.67 -14.45 -7.52
N LYS A 96 3.94 -15.72 -7.83
CA LYS A 96 4.27 -16.15 -9.20
C LYS A 96 3.15 -15.86 -10.20
N GLU A 97 1.90 -16.11 -9.78
CA GLU A 97 0.73 -15.83 -10.61
C GLU A 97 0.53 -14.32 -10.83
N ILE A 98 0.75 -13.50 -9.79
CA ILE A 98 0.65 -12.04 -9.88
C ILE A 98 1.67 -11.51 -10.89
N GLU A 99 2.92 -11.89 -10.74
CA GLU A 99 4.00 -11.44 -11.60
C GLU A 99 3.82 -11.89 -13.06
N SER A 100 3.46 -13.17 -13.27
CA SER A 100 3.29 -13.72 -14.61
C SER A 100 2.06 -13.19 -15.34
N ARG A 101 0.94 -12.98 -14.64
CA ARG A 101 -0.32 -12.54 -15.25
C ARG A 101 -0.40 -11.04 -15.44
N PHE A 102 0.11 -10.27 -14.48
CA PHE A 102 -0.12 -8.83 -14.43
C PHE A 102 1.13 -8.00 -14.74
N GLY A 103 2.32 -8.61 -14.72
CA GLY A 103 3.58 -7.90 -14.95
C GLY A 103 3.91 -6.86 -13.88
N ILE A 104 3.36 -7.00 -12.67
CA ILE A 104 3.64 -6.14 -11.51
C ILE A 104 4.38 -6.94 -10.43
N CYS A 105 5.12 -6.26 -9.56
CA CYS A 105 5.88 -6.93 -8.50
C CYS A 105 4.99 -7.39 -7.34
N ALA A 106 5.23 -8.60 -6.83
CA ALA A 106 4.70 -9.06 -5.55
C ALA A 106 5.75 -8.76 -4.46
N TYR A 107 5.66 -7.60 -3.81
CA TYR A 107 6.67 -7.12 -2.84
C TYR A 107 6.66 -7.83 -1.50
N GLY A 108 5.75 -8.75 -1.27
CA GLY A 108 5.74 -9.51 -0.03
C GLY A 108 4.36 -9.64 0.59
N TYR A 109 4.37 -10.06 1.83
CA TYR A 109 3.13 -10.34 2.57
C TYR A 109 3.29 -10.06 4.07
N LEU A 110 2.15 -9.91 4.73
CA LEU A 110 2.04 -10.00 6.19
C LEU A 110 1.12 -11.17 6.55
N PRO A 111 1.52 -12.04 7.48
CA PRO A 111 0.65 -13.08 8.01
C PRO A 111 -0.44 -12.46 8.90
N LYS A 112 -1.39 -13.27 9.36
CA LYS A 112 -2.31 -12.84 10.39
C LYS A 112 -1.54 -12.60 11.70
N MET A 113 -1.56 -11.38 12.19
CA MET A 113 -0.84 -10.96 13.41
C MET A 113 -1.86 -10.55 14.48
N THR A 114 -2.30 -11.50 15.28
CA THR A 114 -3.34 -11.27 16.31
C THR A 114 -2.90 -10.29 17.38
N ASP A 115 -1.62 -10.34 17.76
CA ASP A 115 -1.06 -9.53 18.84
C ASP A 115 -0.77 -8.07 18.44
N CYS A 116 -0.85 -7.78 17.14
CA CYS A 116 -0.64 -6.44 16.56
C CYS A 116 -1.94 -5.81 16.05
N THR A 117 -3.10 -6.35 16.42
CA THR A 117 -4.38 -5.79 16.00
C THR A 117 -4.57 -4.42 16.66
N LEU A 118 -4.79 -3.41 15.80
CA LEU A 118 -5.26 -2.10 16.24
C LEU A 118 -6.78 -2.12 16.21
N GLU A 119 -7.39 -1.74 17.33
CA GLU A 119 -8.84 -1.69 17.41
C GLU A 119 -9.38 -0.57 16.53
N SER A 120 -10.39 -0.90 15.75
CA SER A 120 -11.14 0.09 14.98
C SER A 120 -12.35 0.54 15.79
N ARG A 121 -12.54 1.84 15.94
CA ARG A 121 -13.78 2.39 16.52
C ARG A 121 -14.83 2.56 15.44
N HIS A 122 -16.08 2.32 15.80
CA HIS A 122 -17.21 2.58 14.92
C HIS A 122 -17.42 4.07 14.64
N LEU A 123 -16.88 4.95 15.48
CA LEU A 123 -16.96 6.41 15.32
C LEU A 123 -15.66 7.07 15.79
N GLY A 124 -15.00 7.80 14.90
CA GLY A 124 -13.78 8.54 15.17
C GLY A 124 -12.50 7.71 15.03
N LEU A 125 -11.36 8.40 15.00
CA LEU A 125 -10.03 7.79 14.95
C LEU A 125 -9.55 7.47 16.35
N VAL A 126 -8.84 6.35 16.51
CA VAL A 126 -8.08 6.05 17.73
C VAL A 126 -6.76 6.80 17.62
N THR A 127 -6.48 7.68 18.57
CA THR A 127 -5.21 8.40 18.58
C THR A 127 -4.07 7.47 19.03
N ALA A 128 -2.85 7.78 18.59
CA ALA A 128 -1.66 7.00 18.97
C ALA A 128 -1.48 6.91 20.51
N ALA A 129 -1.95 7.91 21.27
CA ALA A 129 -1.89 7.93 22.72
C ALA A 129 -2.90 6.97 23.40
N GLU A 130 -3.96 6.58 22.70
CA GLU A 130 -5.02 5.70 23.21
C GLU A 130 -4.74 4.21 22.95
N VAL A 131 -3.74 3.89 22.10
CA VAL A 131 -3.38 2.52 21.78
C VAL A 131 -2.38 2.00 22.82
N GLU A 132 -2.83 1.08 23.67
CA GLU A 132 -1.92 0.41 24.60
C GLU A 132 -0.81 -0.34 23.83
N ASN A 133 0.43 -0.18 24.30
CA ASN A 133 1.61 -0.86 23.75
C ASN A 133 1.82 -0.62 22.24
N LEU A 134 1.41 0.56 21.72
CA LEU A 134 1.54 0.89 20.30
C LEU A 134 2.97 0.70 19.80
N ARG A 135 3.97 1.17 20.56
CA ARG A 135 5.38 1.06 20.17
C ARG A 135 5.83 -0.39 20.04
N GLU A 136 5.42 -1.24 20.96
CA GLU A 136 5.73 -2.69 20.93
C GLU A 136 5.06 -3.38 19.75
N LYS A 137 3.78 -3.08 19.51
CA LYS A 137 3.04 -3.57 18.34
C LYS A 137 3.72 -3.17 17.03
N LEU A 138 4.14 -1.91 16.91
CA LEU A 138 4.86 -1.41 15.74
C LEU A 138 6.22 -2.10 15.55
N GLN A 139 6.96 -2.36 16.62
CA GLN A 139 8.22 -3.10 16.55
C GLN A 139 8.02 -4.54 16.06
N VAL A 140 7.00 -5.23 16.55
CA VAL A 140 6.66 -6.58 16.09
C VAL A 140 6.24 -6.58 14.61
N MET A 141 5.44 -5.59 14.20
CA MET A 141 5.06 -5.44 12.79
C MET A 141 6.28 -5.13 11.90
N ALA A 142 7.17 -4.26 12.33
CA ALA A 142 8.39 -3.93 11.61
C ALA A 142 9.30 -5.15 11.44
N ALA A 143 9.53 -5.90 12.52
CA ALA A 143 10.32 -7.12 12.47
C ALA A 143 9.70 -8.21 11.56
N GLN A 144 8.38 -8.27 11.46
CA GLN A 144 7.71 -9.15 10.51
C GLN A 144 7.84 -8.63 9.07
N ALA A 145 7.71 -7.33 8.86
CA ALA A 145 7.87 -6.72 7.55
C ALA A 145 9.28 -6.96 6.99
N GLU A 146 10.32 -6.79 7.79
CA GLU A 146 11.72 -7.10 7.42
C GLU A 146 11.91 -8.54 6.95
N LYS A 147 11.12 -9.49 7.47
CA LYS A 147 11.21 -10.92 7.11
C LYS A 147 10.45 -11.29 5.85
N SER A 148 9.39 -10.56 5.53
CA SER A 148 8.40 -11.00 4.54
C SER A 148 8.07 -9.97 3.46
N ILE A 149 8.64 -8.77 3.52
CA ILE A 149 8.49 -7.74 2.50
C ILE A 149 9.86 -7.46 1.86
N ASP A 150 9.91 -7.37 0.55
CA ASP A 150 11.09 -6.95 -0.22
C ASP A 150 11.30 -5.43 -0.10
N LEU A 151 11.88 -5.01 1.02
CA LEU A 151 12.18 -3.60 1.27
C LEU A 151 13.16 -3.04 0.25
N ASN A 152 14.12 -3.83 -0.24
CA ASN A 152 15.05 -3.39 -1.27
C ASN A 152 14.36 -3.16 -2.62
N GLY A 153 13.39 -4.01 -2.96
CA GLY A 153 12.55 -3.82 -4.14
C GLY A 153 11.71 -2.54 -4.05
N LEU A 154 11.16 -2.24 -2.87
CA LEU A 154 10.43 -0.99 -2.63
C LEU A 154 11.33 0.24 -2.74
N LEU A 155 12.56 0.19 -2.22
CA LEU A 155 13.54 1.27 -2.36
C LEU A 155 13.89 1.49 -3.84
N LYS A 156 14.15 0.43 -4.61
CA LYS A 156 14.39 0.53 -6.06
C LYS A 156 13.20 1.12 -6.81
N LEU A 157 11.97 0.79 -6.39
CA LEU A 157 10.77 1.40 -6.95
C LEU A 157 10.75 2.91 -6.68
N ALA A 158 11.07 3.33 -5.45
CA ALA A 158 11.16 4.75 -5.09
C ALA A 158 12.26 5.49 -5.86
N GLU A 159 13.40 4.86 -6.10
CA GLU A 159 14.51 5.41 -6.89
C GLU A 159 14.20 5.50 -8.39
N SER A 160 13.23 4.73 -8.89
CA SER A 160 12.88 4.69 -10.31
C SER A 160 12.05 5.87 -10.79
N VAL A 161 11.54 6.70 -9.88
CA VAL A 161 10.70 7.85 -10.22
C VAL A 161 11.53 9.10 -10.46
N ASN A 162 11.04 9.95 -11.37
CA ASN A 162 11.64 11.25 -11.57
C ASN A 162 11.38 12.16 -10.36
N PRO A 163 12.34 13.03 -10.03
CA PRO A 163 12.12 14.03 -8.98
C PRO A 163 10.87 14.86 -9.28
N VAL A 164 9.99 14.97 -8.31
CA VAL A 164 8.79 15.79 -8.44
C VAL A 164 9.23 17.26 -8.47
N SER A 165 9.01 17.92 -9.59
CA SER A 165 9.19 19.37 -9.73
C SER A 165 7.86 20.09 -9.54
N TYR A 166 7.93 21.26 -8.96
CA TYR A 166 6.79 22.10 -8.67
C TYR A 166 7.02 23.49 -9.25
#